data_c23f143e14ec5b0f8c59fe20485a6459
#
_entry.id   c23f143e14ec5b0f8c59fe20485a6459
#
_cell.length_a   1.000
_cell.length_b   1.000
_cell.length_c   1.000
_cell.angle_alpha   90.00
_cell.angle_beta   90.00
_cell.angle_gamma   90.00
#
_symmetry.space_group_name_H-M   'P 1'
#
loop_
_entity.id
_entity.type
_entity.pdbx_description
1 polymer ?
#
loop_
_entity_poly.entity_id
_entity_poly.type
_entity_poly.pdbx_seq_one_letter_code
_entity_poly.pdbx_strand_id
1 'polypeptide(L)'
;MFEISVHPVPDAVRQRAYLNDDDYQRLYRQSVENPDEFWGEQAKAFLDWFKPWHSVHHGDLRKGQATWFKGGQLNVAYNCIDRHLERAANRSRSSGKATTPANPRTSPTASCTTTSAAWLTC
;
A
#
# COMPACT_ATOMS: atom_id res chain seq x y z
N MET A 1 9.20 13.72 34.23
CA MET A 1 9.95 13.61 32.99
C MET A 1 10.01 12.11 32.69
N PHE A 2 9.27 11.63 31.68
CA PHE A 2 9.28 10.19 31.33
C PHE A 2 10.55 9.91 30.55
N GLU A 3 11.39 9.03 31.07
CA GLU A 3 12.60 8.58 30.40
C GLU A 3 12.19 7.60 29.30
N ILE A 4 12.42 7.97 28.04
CA ILE A 4 12.16 7.09 26.89
C ILE A 4 13.31 6.09 26.82
N SER A 5 13.07 4.85 27.23
CA SER A 5 14.08 3.81 27.09
C SER A 5 14.15 3.34 25.64
N VAL A 6 15.31 3.48 25.02
CA VAL A 6 15.59 2.97 23.67
C VAL A 6 16.09 1.54 23.78
N HIS A 7 15.38 0.60 23.17
CA HIS A 7 15.80 -0.80 23.13
C HIS A 7 16.51 -1.10 21.81
N PRO A 8 17.70 -1.75 21.84
CA PRO A 8 18.39 -2.15 20.61
C PRO A 8 17.58 -3.21 19.85
N VAL A 9 17.59 -3.10 18.53
CA VAL A 9 16.91 -4.08 17.67
C VAL A 9 17.72 -5.40 17.70
N PRO A 10 17.11 -6.55 18.04
CA PRO A 10 17.78 -7.84 18.02
C PRO A 10 18.32 -8.18 16.63
N ASP A 11 19.50 -8.80 16.55
CA ASP A 11 20.15 -9.12 15.28
C ASP A 11 19.30 -10.03 14.38
N ALA A 12 18.57 -10.97 14.97
CA ALA A 12 17.65 -11.84 14.22
C ALA A 12 16.50 -11.08 13.55
N VAL A 13 16.08 -9.93 14.09
CA VAL A 13 15.07 -9.05 13.47
C VAL A 13 15.73 -8.21 12.40
N ARG A 14 16.91 -7.64 12.67
CA ARG A 14 17.68 -6.85 11.71
C ARG A 14 18.00 -7.62 10.43
N GLN A 15 18.42 -8.88 10.54
CA GLN A 15 18.74 -9.73 9.39
C GLN A 15 17.53 -10.11 8.53
N ARG A 16 16.31 -10.12 9.10
CA ARG A 16 15.07 -10.42 8.39
C ARG A 16 14.31 -9.18 7.95
N ALA A 17 14.76 -8.01 8.33
CA ALA A 17 14.13 -6.76 7.95
C ALA A 17 14.24 -6.55 6.43
N TYR A 18 13.16 -6.11 5.80
CA TYR A 18 13.15 -5.77 4.38
C TYR A 18 14.02 -4.55 4.08
N LEU A 19 14.10 -3.61 5.01
CA LEU A 19 14.93 -2.42 4.96
C LEU A 19 15.77 -2.35 6.23
N ASN A 20 17.05 -2.06 6.10
CA ASN A 20 17.93 -1.70 7.20
C ASN A 20 17.97 -0.18 7.41
N ASP A 21 18.70 0.28 8.41
CA ASP A 21 18.77 1.72 8.72
C ASP A 21 19.43 2.53 7.59
N ASP A 22 20.48 2.02 6.98
CA ASP A 22 21.16 2.68 5.86
C ASP A 22 20.24 2.84 4.64
N ASP A 23 19.47 1.80 4.33
CA ASP A 23 18.47 1.83 3.25
C ASP A 23 17.36 2.85 3.56
N TYR A 24 16.89 2.87 4.81
CA TYR A 24 15.90 3.85 5.24
C TYR A 24 16.42 5.28 5.09
N GLN A 25 17.62 5.57 5.58
CA GLN A 25 18.23 6.90 5.48
C GLN A 25 18.41 7.35 4.04
N ARG A 26 18.83 6.43 3.16
CA ARG A 26 18.98 6.70 1.73
C ARG A 26 17.64 7.04 1.09
N LEU A 27 16.61 6.20 1.31
CA LEU A 27 15.27 6.41 0.76
C LEU A 27 14.62 7.68 1.31
N TYR A 28 14.79 7.95 2.60
CA TYR A 28 14.28 9.16 3.23
C TYR A 28 14.91 10.42 2.62
N ARG A 29 16.23 10.43 2.44
CA ARG A 29 16.93 11.54 1.79
C ARG A 29 16.41 11.76 0.36
N GLN A 30 16.29 10.71 -0.42
CA GLN A 30 15.75 10.76 -1.78
C GLN A 30 14.32 11.31 -1.80
N SER A 31 13.47 10.91 -0.85
CA SER A 31 12.08 11.39 -0.78
C SER A 31 11.96 12.89 -0.45
N VAL A 32 12.97 13.45 0.23
CA VAL A 32 13.01 14.87 0.59
C VAL A 32 13.68 15.71 -0.50
N GLU A 33 14.79 15.24 -1.06
CA GLU A 33 15.58 15.97 -2.06
C GLU A 33 14.94 15.91 -3.45
N ASN A 34 14.40 14.76 -3.84
CA ASN A 34 13.80 14.51 -5.15
C ASN A 34 12.40 13.86 -5.04
N PRO A 35 11.41 14.54 -4.47
CA PRO A 35 10.11 13.95 -4.17
C PRO A 35 9.37 13.46 -5.42
N ASP A 36 9.42 14.16 -6.53
CA ASP A 36 8.72 13.78 -7.74
C ASP A 36 9.27 12.48 -8.34
N GLU A 37 10.58 12.33 -8.37
CA GLU A 37 11.23 11.11 -8.84
C GLU A 37 10.93 9.95 -7.89
N PHE A 38 11.15 10.14 -6.60
CA PHE A 38 10.92 9.11 -5.58
C PHE A 38 9.48 8.59 -5.59
N TRP A 39 8.49 9.48 -5.51
CA TRP A 39 7.09 9.06 -5.49
C TRP A 39 6.62 8.53 -6.84
N GLY A 40 7.19 8.99 -7.94
CA GLY A 40 6.96 8.45 -9.28
C GLY A 40 7.43 7.00 -9.41
N GLU A 41 8.61 6.69 -8.89
CA GLU A 41 9.15 5.32 -8.85
C GLU A 41 8.33 4.40 -7.95
N GLN A 42 7.99 4.86 -6.73
CA GLN A 42 7.15 4.10 -5.81
C GLN A 42 5.78 3.79 -6.41
N ALA A 43 5.16 4.77 -7.05
CA ALA A 43 3.85 4.59 -7.69
C ALA A 43 3.89 3.58 -8.85
N LYS A 44 4.98 3.52 -9.62
CA LYS A 44 5.18 2.50 -10.67
C LYS A 44 5.47 1.12 -10.08
N ALA A 45 6.22 1.06 -8.98
CA ALA A 45 6.60 -0.21 -8.35
C ALA A 45 5.43 -0.91 -7.64
N PHE A 46 4.54 -0.15 -7.01
CA PHE A 46 3.50 -0.70 -6.16
C PHE A 46 2.11 -0.72 -6.78
N LEU A 47 1.84 0.09 -7.80
CA LEU A 47 0.51 0.25 -8.38
C LEU A 47 0.52 -0.01 -9.90
N ASP A 48 -0.51 -0.71 -10.36
CA ASP A 48 -0.79 -0.89 -11.78
C ASP A 48 -1.69 0.24 -12.27
N TRP A 49 -1.19 1.02 -13.21
CA TRP A 49 -1.85 2.18 -13.78
C TRP A 49 -2.46 1.85 -15.14
N PHE A 50 -3.72 2.14 -15.33
CA PHE A 50 -4.36 2.03 -16.65
C PHE A 50 -3.94 3.15 -17.59
N LYS A 51 -3.69 4.32 -17.01
CA LYS A 51 -3.12 5.47 -17.72
C LYS A 51 -2.06 6.12 -16.84
N PRO A 52 -0.84 6.32 -17.35
CA PRO A 52 0.20 7.02 -16.61
C PRO A 52 -0.15 8.50 -16.39
N TRP A 53 0.46 9.10 -15.39
CA TRP A 53 0.30 10.52 -15.06
C TRP A 53 1.25 11.41 -15.88
N HIS A 54 0.95 12.71 -15.90
CA HIS A 54 1.81 13.72 -16.54
C HIS A 54 2.71 14.42 -15.52
N SER A 55 2.25 14.58 -14.28
CA SER A 55 2.96 15.23 -13.17
C SER A 55 2.70 14.46 -11.89
N VAL A 56 3.75 14.23 -11.10
CA VAL A 56 3.65 13.51 -9.83
C VAL A 56 3.01 14.38 -8.78
N HIS A 57 3.53 15.58 -8.56
CA HIS A 57 2.98 16.54 -7.61
C HIS A 57 2.77 17.90 -8.28
N HIS A 58 1.66 18.53 -7.98
CA HIS A 58 1.36 19.90 -8.39
C HIS A 58 0.49 20.59 -7.33
N GLY A 59 0.89 21.80 -6.96
CA GLY A 59 0.12 22.62 -6.04
C GLY A 59 0.97 23.21 -4.91
N ASP A 60 0.30 23.97 -4.04
CA ASP A 60 0.89 24.58 -2.87
C ASP A 60 -0.01 24.30 -1.65
N LEU A 61 0.48 23.51 -0.72
CA LEU A 61 -0.24 23.17 0.50
C LEU A 61 -0.61 24.39 1.33
N ARG A 62 0.16 25.48 1.26
CA ARG A 62 -0.14 26.74 1.95
C ARG A 62 -1.38 27.42 1.39
N LYS A 63 -1.72 27.14 0.12
CA LYS A 63 -2.92 27.64 -0.56
C LYS A 63 -4.07 26.62 -0.52
N GLY A 64 -3.92 25.54 0.21
CA GLY A 64 -4.90 24.46 0.25
C GLY A 64 -5.03 23.68 -1.07
N GLN A 65 -4.03 23.75 -1.94
CA GLN A 65 -4.02 23.07 -3.23
C GLN A 65 -2.97 21.95 -3.22
N ALA A 66 -3.42 20.72 -3.40
CA ALA A 66 -2.54 19.57 -3.59
C ALA A 66 -3.16 18.63 -4.62
N THR A 67 -2.43 18.35 -5.68
CA THR A 67 -2.81 17.38 -6.71
C THR A 67 -1.65 16.42 -6.90
N TRP A 68 -1.94 15.12 -6.72
CA TRP A 68 -0.98 14.06 -6.94
C TRP A 68 -1.33 13.26 -8.19
N PHE A 69 -0.32 12.83 -8.93
CA PHE A 69 -0.43 11.95 -10.10
C PHE A 69 -1.46 12.47 -11.13
N LYS A 70 -1.34 13.76 -11.48
CA LYS A 70 -2.28 14.44 -12.36
C LYS A 70 -2.41 13.74 -13.72
N GLY A 71 -3.64 13.41 -14.09
CA GLY A 71 -3.98 12.73 -15.33
C GLY A 71 -3.80 11.21 -15.29
N GLY A 72 -3.27 10.66 -14.21
CA GLY A 72 -3.20 9.22 -13.98
C GLY A 72 -4.57 8.61 -13.73
N GLN A 73 -4.75 7.36 -14.18
CA GLN A 73 -5.98 6.58 -13.93
C GLN A 73 -5.60 5.19 -13.43
N LEU A 74 -6.19 4.80 -12.33
CA LEU A 74 -6.05 3.47 -11.74
C LEU A 74 -7.38 3.02 -11.15
N ASN A 75 -7.54 1.72 -10.99
CA ASN A 75 -8.64 1.14 -10.24
C ASN A 75 -8.11 0.54 -8.93
N VAL A 76 -8.62 1.03 -7.81
CA VAL A 76 -8.20 0.59 -6.48
C VAL A 76 -8.60 -0.86 -6.24
N ALA A 77 -9.82 -1.27 -6.63
CA ALA A 77 -10.28 -2.65 -6.49
C ALA A 77 -9.39 -3.62 -7.29
N TYR A 78 -9.04 -3.27 -8.51
CA TYR A 78 -8.10 -4.03 -9.32
C TYR A 78 -6.74 -4.19 -8.60
N ASN A 79 -6.17 -3.10 -8.13
CA ASN A 79 -4.88 -3.11 -7.45
C ASN A 79 -4.88 -3.89 -6.14
N CYS A 80 -5.98 -3.86 -5.38
CA CYS A 80 -6.08 -4.52 -4.08
C CYS A 80 -6.54 -5.98 -4.17
N ILE A 81 -7.28 -6.35 -5.19
CA ILE A 81 -7.96 -7.64 -5.27
C ILE A 81 -7.60 -8.37 -6.56
N ASP A 82 -8.01 -7.82 -7.71
CA ASP A 82 -8.08 -8.57 -8.96
C ASP A 82 -6.70 -9.04 -9.44
N ARG A 83 -5.68 -8.18 -9.42
CA ARG A 83 -4.31 -8.52 -9.81
C ARG A 83 -3.65 -9.62 -8.96
N HIS A 84 -4.22 -9.89 -7.77
CA HIS A 84 -3.67 -10.91 -6.86
C HIS A 84 -4.39 -12.24 -6.94
N LEU A 85 -5.47 -12.35 -7.70
CA LEU A 85 -6.32 -13.54 -7.73
C LEU A 85 -5.59 -14.78 -8.20
N GLU A 86 -4.79 -14.69 -9.24
CA GLU A 86 -4.04 -15.84 -9.77
C GLU A 86 -3.08 -16.44 -8.73
N ARG A 87 -2.46 -15.57 -7.90
CA ARG A 87 -1.47 -15.97 -6.90
C ARG A 87 -2.07 -16.31 -5.54
N ALA A 88 -3.23 -15.79 -5.22
CA ALA A 88 -3.79 -15.77 -3.87
C ALA A 88 -5.28 -16.13 -3.79
N ALA A 89 -5.86 -16.74 -4.83
CA ALA A 89 -7.28 -17.07 -4.87
C ALA A 89 -7.77 -17.87 -3.63
N ASN A 90 -6.91 -18.74 -3.11
CA ASN A 90 -7.23 -19.61 -1.96
C ASN A 90 -6.76 -19.06 -0.60
N ARG A 91 -6.19 -17.85 -0.56
CA ARG A 91 -5.81 -17.24 0.73
C ARG A 91 -7.03 -16.64 1.43
N SER A 92 -7.23 -17.03 2.69
CA SER A 92 -8.19 -16.35 3.57
C SER A 92 -7.78 -14.90 3.78
N ARG A 93 -8.70 -13.97 3.55
CA ARG A 93 -8.48 -12.53 3.79
C ARG A 93 -8.64 -12.16 5.25
N SER A 94 -9.50 -12.85 5.98
CA SER A 94 -9.69 -12.60 7.39
C SER A 94 -10.07 -13.86 8.13
N SER A 95 -9.40 -14.13 9.23
CA SER A 95 -9.86 -15.07 10.25
C SER A 95 -10.26 -14.24 11.46
N GLY A 96 -11.54 -14.04 11.68
CA GLY A 96 -12.09 -13.44 12.90
C GLY A 96 -12.40 -14.53 13.92
N LYS A 97 -11.87 -14.45 15.14
CA LYS A 97 -12.43 -15.19 16.27
C LYS A 97 -13.73 -14.51 16.67
N ALA A 98 -14.86 -15.15 16.37
CA ALA A 98 -16.14 -14.73 16.95
C ALA A 98 -16.11 -14.99 18.46
N THR A 99 -16.61 -14.04 19.24
CA THR A 99 -16.80 -14.19 20.70
C THR A 99 -17.89 -15.20 21.06
N THR A 100 -18.68 -15.65 20.09
CA THR A 100 -19.64 -16.77 20.21
C THR A 100 -19.07 -18.01 19.49
N PRO A 101 -19.20 -19.22 20.06
CA PRO A 101 -18.52 -20.42 19.58
C PRO A 101 -19.04 -21.03 18.26
N ALA A 102 -19.82 -20.30 17.49
CA ALA A 102 -20.37 -20.79 16.24
C ALA A 102 -19.88 -19.94 15.04
N ASN A 103 -19.01 -20.55 14.25
CA ASN A 103 -18.65 -20.24 12.87
C ASN A 103 -17.53 -19.21 12.63
N PRO A 104 -16.31 -19.67 12.32
CA PRO A 104 -15.27 -18.80 11.77
C PRO A 104 -15.69 -18.38 10.34
N ARG A 105 -16.03 -17.11 10.18
CA ARG A 105 -16.25 -16.54 8.83
C ARG A 105 -14.91 -16.35 8.15
N THR A 106 -14.51 -17.32 7.39
CA THR A 106 -13.40 -17.21 6.44
C THR A 106 -13.99 -16.91 5.07
N SER A 107 -13.72 -15.71 4.54
CA SER A 107 -14.09 -15.39 3.17
C SER A 107 -12.85 -15.58 2.29
N PRO A 108 -12.84 -16.51 1.35
CA PRO A 108 -11.75 -16.62 0.38
C PRO A 108 -11.71 -15.39 -0.54
N THR A 109 -10.53 -15.02 -0.99
CA THR A 109 -10.31 -13.85 -1.85
C THR A 109 -11.18 -13.88 -3.12
N ALA A 110 -11.45 -15.08 -3.65
CA ALA A 110 -12.31 -15.28 -4.83
C ALA A 110 -13.75 -14.80 -4.64
N SER A 111 -14.29 -14.84 -3.42
CA SER A 111 -15.66 -14.36 -3.15
C SER A 111 -15.79 -12.83 -3.16
N CYS A 112 -14.67 -12.10 -3.09
CA CYS A 112 -14.66 -10.65 -3.17
C CYS A 112 -14.75 -10.11 -4.59
N THR A 113 -14.37 -10.91 -5.60
CA THR A 113 -14.43 -10.47 -7.01
C THR A 113 -15.84 -10.35 -7.53
N THR A 114 -16.75 -11.21 -7.07
CA THR A 114 -18.18 -11.14 -7.49
C THR A 114 -18.82 -9.82 -7.04
N THR A 115 -18.37 -9.25 -5.91
CA THR A 115 -18.88 -7.97 -5.41
C THR A 115 -18.18 -6.79 -6.11
N SER A 116 -16.90 -6.93 -6.48
CA SER A 116 -16.15 -5.88 -7.18
C SER A 116 -16.66 -5.65 -8.62
N ALA A 117 -17.03 -6.72 -9.34
CA ALA A 117 -17.58 -6.63 -10.68
C ALA A 117 -18.97 -5.94 -10.74
N ALA A 118 -19.75 -6.01 -9.66
CA ALA A 118 -21.06 -5.37 -9.57
C ALA A 118 -21.01 -3.83 -9.51
N TRP A 119 -19.87 -3.24 -9.15
CA TRP A 119 -19.68 -1.77 -9.06
C TRP A 119 -19.17 -1.16 -10.37
N LEU A 120 -18.80 -1.98 -11.35
CA LEU A 120 -18.33 -1.49 -12.66
C LEU A 120 -19.47 -1.25 -13.66
N THR A 121 -20.72 -1.49 -13.27
CA THR A 121 -21.91 -1.31 -14.10
C THR A 121 -22.82 -0.16 -13.67
N CYS A 122 -22.32 0.81 -12.92
CA CYS A 122 -23.01 2.07 -12.64
C CYS A 122 -22.25 3.26 -13.20
#